data_80cd7800e22d15e850e109b3e483a038
#
_entry.id   80cd7800e22d15e850e109b3e483a038
#
_cell.length_a   1.000
_cell.length_b   1.000
_cell.length_c   1.000
_cell.angle_alpha   90.00
_cell.angle_beta   90.00
_cell.angle_gamma   90.00
#
_symmetry.space_group_name_H-M   'P 1'
#
loop_
_entity.id
_entity.type
_entity.pdbx_description
1 polymer ?
#
loop_
_entity_poly.entity_id
_entity_poly.type
_entity_poly.pdbx_seq_one_letter_code
_entity_poly.pdbx_strand_id
1 'polypeptide(L)' 'VQRIVVAIDTLATFPQIGRTVPELRDPEVRELIVGMYRIVYRHRHDAVEIATIFHGARLFRSNDI' A
#
# COMPACT_ATOMS: atom_id res chain seq x y z
N VAL A 1 -5.38 -12.73 -7.56
CA VAL A 1 -4.53 -13.13 -6.43
C VAL A 1 -3.06 -13.10 -6.83
N GLN A 2 -2.71 -13.66 -8.01
CA GLN A 2 -1.32 -13.61 -8.46
C GLN A 2 -0.82 -12.20 -8.69
N ARG A 3 -1.69 -11.30 -9.18
CA ARG A 3 -1.30 -9.91 -9.41
C ARG A 3 -0.93 -9.21 -8.10
N ILE A 4 -1.64 -9.52 -7.02
CA ILE A 4 -1.34 -8.96 -5.72
C ILE A 4 -0.01 -9.49 -5.19
N VAL A 5 0.25 -10.78 -5.34
CA VAL A 5 1.52 -11.38 -4.91
C VAL A 5 2.69 -10.77 -5.67
N VAL A 6 2.55 -10.60 -7.00
CA VAL A 6 3.59 -9.97 -7.80
C VAL A 6 3.80 -8.52 -7.37
N ALA A 7 2.71 -7.80 -7.07
CA ALA A 7 2.81 -6.42 -6.62
C ALA A 7 3.54 -6.32 -5.27
N ILE A 8 3.27 -7.23 -4.35
CA ILE A 8 3.96 -7.26 -3.06
C ILE A 8 5.45 -7.54 -3.25
N ASP A 9 5.79 -8.49 -4.14
CA ASP A 9 7.19 -8.75 -4.45
C ASP A 9 7.87 -7.53 -5.06
N THR A 10 7.16 -6.79 -5.89
CA THR A 10 7.68 -5.55 -6.48
C THR A 10 7.96 -4.51 -5.38
N LEU A 11 7.11 -4.44 -4.36
CA LEU A 11 7.32 -3.52 -3.25
C LEU A 11 8.58 -3.86 -2.46
N ALA A 12 8.95 -5.13 -2.37
CA ALA A 12 10.18 -5.53 -1.70
C ALA A 12 11.42 -4.97 -2.41
N THR A 13 11.35 -4.86 -3.74
CA THR A 13 12.45 -4.32 -4.55
C THR A 13 12.36 -2.80 -4.67
N PHE A 14 11.15 -2.25 -4.85
CA PHE A 14 10.92 -0.82 -5.07
C PHE A 14 9.89 -0.31 -4.07
N PRO A 15 10.26 -0.13 -2.79
CA PRO A 15 9.28 0.26 -1.75
C PRO A 15 8.68 1.64 -1.96
N GLN A 16 9.28 2.48 -2.78
CA GLN A 16 8.77 3.82 -3.04
C GLN A 16 7.89 3.90 -4.28
N ILE A 17 7.54 2.76 -4.90
CA ILE A 17 6.74 2.75 -6.12
C ILE A 17 5.31 3.24 -5.88
N GLY A 18 4.77 3.01 -4.68
CA GLY A 18 3.45 3.52 -4.32
C GLY A 18 3.49 5.02 -4.02
N ARG A 19 2.31 5.64 -4.07
CA ARG A 19 2.18 7.06 -3.73
C ARG A 19 1.84 7.21 -2.25
N THR A 20 2.11 8.37 -1.69
CA THR A 20 1.67 8.66 -0.32
C THR A 20 0.15 8.73 -0.29
N VAL A 21 -0.43 8.35 0.86
CA VAL A 21 -1.87 8.35 1.04
C VAL A 21 -2.32 9.76 1.42
N PRO A 22 -3.16 10.42 0.57
CA PRO A 22 -3.53 11.83 0.84
C PRO A 22 -4.31 12.00 2.15
N GLU A 23 -5.09 10.99 2.54
CA GLU A 23 -5.91 11.02 3.75
C GLU A 23 -5.07 10.96 5.03
N LEU A 24 -3.84 10.47 4.90
CA LEU A 24 -2.92 10.39 6.02
C LEU A 24 -1.74 11.32 5.77
N ARG A 25 -1.27 11.97 6.82
CA ARG A 25 -0.11 12.85 6.72
C ARG A 25 1.14 12.15 7.21
N ASP A 26 1.28 10.89 6.83
CA ASP A 26 2.40 10.05 7.24
C ASP A 26 3.18 9.64 5.99
N PRO A 27 4.40 10.18 5.78
CA PRO A 27 5.17 9.88 4.58
C PRO A 27 5.65 8.44 4.50
N GLU A 28 5.59 7.69 5.58
CA GLU A 28 5.95 6.28 5.58
C GLU A 28 4.84 5.39 5.03
N VAL A 29 3.61 5.91 4.99
CA VAL A 29 2.46 5.15 4.52
C VAL A 29 2.22 5.47 3.05
N ARG A 30 2.17 4.42 2.23
CA ARG A 30 1.97 4.53 0.80
C ARG A 30 0.90 3.56 0.34
N GLU A 31 0.40 3.78 -0.86
CA GLU A 31 -0.59 2.88 -1.45
C GLU A 31 -0.19 2.53 -2.88
N LEU A 32 -0.57 1.33 -3.29
CA LEU A 32 -0.36 0.84 -4.65
C LEU A 32 -1.68 0.27 -5.15
N ILE A 33 -2.12 0.74 -6.32
CA ILE A 33 -3.35 0.27 -6.94
C ILE A 33 -3.02 -0.88 -7.89
N VAL A 34 -3.67 -2.02 -7.68
CA VAL A 34 -3.49 -3.19 -8.52
C VAL A 34 -4.87 -3.66 -8.96
N GLY A 35 -5.26 -3.33 -10.20
CA GLY A 35 -6.60 -3.63 -10.67
C GLY A 35 -7.65 -2.96 -9.81
N MET A 36 -8.52 -3.76 -9.20
CA MET A 36 -9.56 -3.26 -8.29
C MET A 36 -9.12 -3.23 -6.83
N TYR A 37 -7.86 -3.54 -6.54
CA TYR A 37 -7.36 -3.62 -5.19
C TYR A 37 -6.49 -2.42 -4.86
N ARG A 38 -6.54 -2.00 -3.61
CA ARG A 38 -5.71 -0.93 -3.07
C ARG A 38 -4.89 -1.51 -1.94
N ILE A 39 -3.58 -1.57 -2.12
CA ILE A 39 -2.65 -2.12 -1.14
C ILE A 39 -2.06 -0.94 -0.37
N VAL A 40 -2.30 -0.90 0.93
CA VAL A 40 -1.73 0.13 1.81
C VAL A 40 -0.60 -0.50 2.59
N TYR A 41 0.57 0.12 2.54
CA TYR A 41 1.75 -0.42 3.18
C TYR A 41 2.54 0.70 3.86
N ARG A 42 3.38 0.28 4.78
CA ARG A 42 4.29 1.19 5.49
C ARG A 42 5.72 0.83 5.12
N HIS A 43 6.49 1.82 4.69
CA HIS A 43 7.91 1.64 4.41
C HIS A 43 8.71 2.31 5.52
N ARG A 44 9.38 1.50 6.32
CA ARG A 44 10.13 1.98 7.48
C ARG A 44 11.39 1.14 7.65
N HIS A 45 12.53 1.80 7.82
CA HIS A 45 13.80 1.14 8.11
C HIS A 45 14.14 0.03 7.10
N ASP A 46 13.94 0.32 5.82
CA ASP A 46 14.17 -0.62 4.71
C ASP A 46 13.27 -1.84 4.72
N ALA A 47 12.21 -1.82 5.54
CA ALA A 47 11.22 -2.88 5.57
C ALA A 47 9.90 -2.38 5.02
N VAL A 48 9.15 -3.29 4.40
CA VAL A 48 7.79 -3.01 3.91
C VAL A 48 6.82 -3.86 4.72
N GLU A 49 5.86 -3.19 5.34
CA GLU A 49 4.81 -3.85 6.10
C GLU A 49 3.48 -3.59 5.42
N ILE A 50 2.77 -4.65 5.04
CA ILE A 50 1.43 -4.51 4.46
C ILE A 50 0.46 -4.22 5.61
N ALA A 51 -0.13 -3.04 5.58
CA ALA A 51 -1.07 -2.64 6.62
C ALA A 51 -2.45 -3.19 6.33
N THR A 52 -2.93 -3.03 5.10
CA THR A 52 -4.25 -3.52 4.73
C THR A 52 -4.39 -3.57 3.21
N ILE A 53 -5.38 -4.32 2.74
CA ILE A 53 -5.71 -4.41 1.32
C ILE A 53 -7.20 -4.19 1.19
N PHE A 54 -7.59 -3.19 0.40
CA PHE A 54 -8.99 -2.90 0.11
C PHE A 54 -9.36 -3.38 -1.28
N HIS A 55 -10.60 -3.83 -1.42
CA HIS A 55 -11.18 -4.15 -2.71
C HIS A 55 -12.17 -3.06 -3.10
N GLY A 56 -12.02 -2.52 -4.31
CA GLY A 56 -12.91 -1.49 -4.83
C GLY A 56 -12.48 -0.08 -4.48
N ALA A 57 -13.34 0.90 -4.76
CA ALA A 57 -13.06 2.33 -4.61
C ALA A 57 -13.51 2.84 -3.23
N ARG A 58 -13.08 2.18 -2.20
CA ARG A 58 -13.41 2.52 -0.83
C ARG A 58 -12.58 3.71 -0.35
N LEU A 59 -13.21 4.62 0.40
CA LEU A 59 -12.49 5.71 1.04
C LEU A 59 -11.61 5.15 2.17
N PHE A 60 -10.37 5.60 2.17
CA PHE A 60 -9.43 5.22 3.22
C PHE A 60 -9.70 6.04 4.47
N ARG A 61 -9.70 5.37 5.63
CA ARG A 61 -9.84 6.03 6.93
C ARG A 61 -8.62 5.69 7.79
N SER A 62 -8.20 6.63 8.62
CA SER A 62 -7.01 6.45 9.43
C SER A 62 -7.12 5.28 10.41
N ASN A 63 -8.33 4.90 10.82
CA ASN A 63 -8.52 3.76 11.71
C ASN A 63 -8.55 2.41 10.98
N ASP A 64 -8.35 2.39 9.68
CA ASP A 64 -8.28 1.16 8.89
C ASP A 64 -6.89 0.50 8.96
N ILE A 65 -5.93 1.20 9.57
CA ILE A 65 -4.59 0.64 9.77
C ILE A 65 -4.10 0.78 11.19
#